data_8f59b31bff1beca309cedd5b46ea78d5
#
_entry.id   8f59b31bff1beca309cedd5b46ea78d5
#
_cell.length_a   1.000
_cell.length_b   1.000
_cell.length_c   1.000
_cell.angle_alpha   90.00
_cell.angle_beta   90.00
_cell.angle_gamma   90.00
#
_symmetry.space_group_name_H-M   'P 1'
#
loop_
_entity.id
_entity.type
_entity.pdbx_description
1 polymer ?
#
loop_
_entity_poly.entity_id
_entity_poly.type
_entity_poly.pdbx_seq_one_letter_code
_entity_poly.pdbx_strand_id
1 'polypeptide(L)'
;MADRLQASVRVSGPPNSSFLVGYPGISATLPRIEGKVEIRPSAGVSAPVAISLVRICLQRRETIHPAAENMAKRHLGTPRRDTTDVVGKELLLYRCATGRDAEQVVAMDLPFILFIPFGRGQEEINRRIPPASLQLPSRTAETYYELVVTVQQGPSIQHRYAFPVPLQRYDTLSTFGMYNRPEHKVATTDNIVTLGISLPRWSYGPMDPITVYIKLAPNLDWMAKARKVTVQKITLAIEEEITYNHEGDEPTKKVNRLQKYTQNIGMKLPESGYVTNMGIIFPHKDLRDANGIIRRGQPAFPNYEVTSFTTTSTLYKIEFYLTIKAQLTSARDITLRQPIVICPLDHQACKEEMDAIEQAAKDASSVDPNNPMLPARNIVLASDPHAMATLGICTVRGEKRPLIE
;
A
#
# COMPACT_ATOMS: atom_id res chain seq x y z
N MET A 1 26.62 23.67 -21.16
CA MET A 1 26.57 22.31 -21.78
C MET A 1 25.91 21.42 -20.76
N ALA A 2 24.77 20.83 -21.10
CA ALA A 2 24.15 19.86 -20.20
C ALA A 2 25.12 18.68 -20.02
N ASP A 3 25.52 18.39 -18.78
CA ASP A 3 26.31 17.22 -18.44
C ASP A 3 25.61 15.97 -18.99
N ARG A 4 26.10 15.43 -20.08
CA ARG A 4 25.57 14.18 -20.63
C ARG A 4 25.80 13.10 -19.58
N LEU A 5 24.71 12.45 -19.16
CA LEU A 5 24.78 11.23 -18.36
C LEU A 5 25.77 10.24 -18.98
N GLN A 6 26.91 10.08 -18.33
CA GLN A 6 27.96 9.17 -18.83
C GLN A 6 27.64 7.71 -18.49
N ALA A 7 26.86 7.49 -17.41
CA ALA A 7 26.46 6.18 -16.96
C ALA A 7 24.98 5.85 -17.33
N SER A 8 24.78 4.64 -17.85
CA SER A 8 23.49 4.00 -17.96
C SER A 8 23.29 3.11 -16.73
N VAL A 9 22.17 3.28 -16.03
CA VAL A 9 21.82 2.51 -14.83
C VAL A 9 20.56 1.72 -15.09
N ARG A 10 20.63 0.42 -14.82
CA ARG A 10 19.50 -0.50 -14.89
C ARG A 10 19.38 -1.25 -13.57
N VAL A 11 18.16 -1.56 -13.15
CA VAL A 11 17.92 -2.51 -12.06
C VAL A 11 17.25 -3.73 -12.66
N SER A 12 17.79 -4.90 -12.35
CA SER A 12 17.19 -6.19 -12.70
C SER A 12 16.86 -6.96 -11.43
N GLY A 13 15.69 -7.59 -11.41
CA GLY A 13 15.22 -8.43 -10.31
C GLY A 13 15.14 -9.90 -10.70
N PRO A 14 14.64 -10.75 -9.81
CA PRO A 14 14.32 -12.14 -10.12
C PRO A 14 13.37 -12.23 -11.31
N PRO A 15 13.50 -13.26 -12.17
CA PRO A 15 12.58 -13.47 -13.28
C PRO A 15 11.13 -13.52 -12.77
N ASN A 16 10.22 -12.88 -13.47
CA ASN A 16 8.79 -12.82 -13.20
C ASN A 16 8.38 -12.15 -11.87
N SER A 17 9.24 -11.37 -11.25
CA SER A 17 8.92 -10.62 -10.05
C SER A 17 8.99 -9.11 -10.27
N SER A 18 8.20 -8.36 -9.52
CA SER A 18 8.27 -6.89 -9.42
C SER A 18 9.37 -6.45 -8.45
N PHE A 19 10.51 -7.14 -8.39
CA PHE A 19 11.59 -7.02 -7.41
C PHE A 19 11.19 -7.47 -5.99
N LEU A 20 9.90 -7.64 -5.70
CA LEU A 20 9.37 -7.95 -4.38
C LEU A 20 9.39 -9.46 -4.14
N VAL A 21 9.98 -9.88 -3.03
CA VAL A 21 9.97 -11.27 -2.53
C VAL A 21 9.31 -11.25 -1.16
N GLY A 22 8.43 -12.23 -0.91
CA GLY A 22 7.62 -12.29 0.31
C GLY A 22 6.43 -11.33 0.27
N TYR A 23 5.71 -11.24 1.38
CA TYR A 23 4.40 -10.61 1.48
C TYR A 23 4.43 -9.47 2.50
N PRO A 24 4.45 -8.18 2.08
CA PRO A 24 4.47 -7.05 3.00
C PRO A 24 3.30 -7.08 3.99
N GLY A 25 3.62 -6.85 5.27
CA GLY A 25 2.68 -7.01 6.37
C GLY A 25 2.72 -8.37 7.06
N ILE A 26 3.35 -9.39 6.44
CA ILE A 26 3.50 -10.74 7.00
C ILE A 26 4.98 -11.02 7.27
N SER A 27 5.40 -10.76 8.51
CA SER A 27 6.81 -10.82 8.93
C SER A 27 7.46 -12.20 8.70
N ALA A 28 6.69 -13.29 8.80
CA ALA A 28 7.19 -14.64 8.59
C ALA A 28 7.74 -14.88 7.18
N THR A 29 7.29 -14.10 6.18
CA THR A 29 7.75 -14.20 4.79
C THR A 29 9.00 -13.37 4.50
N LEU A 30 9.54 -12.63 5.48
CA LEU A 30 10.68 -11.72 5.34
C LEU A 30 10.57 -10.85 4.07
N PRO A 31 9.53 -9.98 3.97
CA PRO A 31 9.30 -9.20 2.77
C PRO A 31 10.48 -8.30 2.47
N ARG A 32 10.94 -8.34 1.21
CA ARG A 32 12.17 -7.68 0.79
C ARG A 32 12.17 -7.40 -0.71
N ILE A 33 12.97 -6.47 -1.14
CA ILE A 33 13.26 -6.19 -2.54
C ILE A 33 14.62 -6.77 -2.84
N GLU A 34 14.69 -7.67 -3.81
CA GLU A 34 15.92 -8.29 -4.26
C GLU A 34 16.23 -7.89 -5.71
N GLY A 35 17.50 -7.69 -6.00
CA GLY A 35 17.89 -7.37 -7.35
C GLY A 35 19.38 -7.10 -7.49
N LYS A 36 19.69 -6.56 -8.65
CA LYS A 36 21.05 -6.19 -9.05
C LYS A 36 21.01 -4.83 -9.74
N VAL A 37 21.84 -3.91 -9.29
CA VAL A 37 22.11 -2.65 -10.00
C VAL A 37 23.18 -2.88 -11.03
N GLU A 38 22.89 -2.62 -12.28
CA GLU A 38 23.79 -2.73 -13.41
C GLU A 38 24.18 -1.33 -13.89
N ILE A 39 25.46 -1.04 -13.92
CA ILE A 39 25.99 0.24 -14.40
C ILE A 39 26.92 -0.02 -15.56
N ARG A 40 26.69 0.69 -16.67
CA ARG A 40 27.45 0.62 -17.90
C ARG A 40 27.68 2.04 -18.44
N PRO A 41 28.68 2.29 -19.29
CA PRO A 41 28.74 3.52 -20.05
C PRO A 41 27.45 3.72 -20.87
N SER A 42 27.00 4.96 -20.97
CA SER A 42 25.85 5.30 -21.82
C SER A 42 26.13 5.02 -23.30
N ALA A 43 25.08 4.74 -24.06
CA ALA A 43 25.19 4.52 -25.49
C ALA A 43 25.89 5.71 -26.18
N GLY A 44 26.92 5.40 -26.99
CA GLY A 44 27.75 6.42 -27.66
C GLY A 44 28.87 7.00 -26.80
N VAL A 45 29.07 6.51 -25.58
CA VAL A 45 30.22 6.84 -24.73
C VAL A 45 31.21 5.67 -24.82
N SER A 46 32.31 5.89 -25.48
CA SER A 46 33.38 4.87 -25.64
C SER A 46 34.34 4.79 -24.46
N ALA A 47 34.27 5.73 -23.54
CA ALA A 47 35.15 5.82 -22.39
C ALA A 47 34.52 5.17 -21.14
N PRO A 48 35.34 4.61 -20.22
CA PRO A 48 34.85 4.17 -18.90
C PRO A 48 34.27 5.34 -18.11
N VAL A 49 33.35 5.05 -17.19
CA VAL A 49 32.68 6.05 -16.36
C VAL A 49 33.41 6.18 -15.03
N ALA A 50 33.70 7.41 -14.62
CA ALA A 50 34.27 7.69 -13.31
C ALA A 50 33.20 7.58 -12.23
N ILE A 51 33.27 6.53 -11.38
CA ILE A 51 32.30 6.29 -10.30
C ILE A 51 33.00 6.35 -8.96
N SER A 52 32.45 7.15 -8.03
CA SER A 52 32.95 7.26 -6.66
C SER A 52 32.06 6.56 -5.66
N LEU A 53 30.69 6.54 -5.86
CA LEU A 53 29.75 6.00 -4.92
C LEU A 53 28.48 5.53 -5.61
N VAL A 54 27.93 4.40 -5.12
CA VAL A 54 26.61 3.91 -5.52
C VAL A 54 25.81 3.57 -4.27
N ARG A 55 24.63 4.16 -4.14
CA ARG A 55 23.66 3.87 -3.05
C ARG A 55 22.32 3.50 -3.63
N ILE A 56 21.54 2.75 -2.84
CA ILE A 56 20.20 2.36 -3.20
C ILE A 56 19.29 2.45 -1.98
N CYS A 57 18.08 2.92 -2.17
CA CYS A 57 17.03 2.90 -1.15
C CYS A 57 15.64 2.74 -1.77
N LEU A 58 14.69 2.26 -0.99
CA LEU A 58 13.27 2.33 -1.33
C LEU A 58 12.73 3.65 -0.80
N GLN A 59 12.16 4.49 -1.65
CA GLN A 59 11.49 5.72 -1.26
C GLN A 59 9.99 5.57 -1.38
N ARG A 60 9.29 6.03 -0.36
CA ARG A 60 7.85 6.23 -0.34
C ARG A 60 7.55 7.69 -0.61
N ARG A 61 6.61 7.94 -1.50
CA ARG A 61 6.06 9.29 -1.71
C ARG A 61 4.58 9.26 -1.42
N GLU A 62 4.14 10.15 -0.55
CA GLU A 62 2.73 10.36 -0.23
C GLU A 62 2.33 11.77 -0.63
N THR A 63 1.14 11.87 -1.21
CA THR A 63 0.57 13.15 -1.62
C THR A 63 -0.89 13.20 -1.22
N ILE A 64 -1.34 14.34 -0.69
CA ILE A 64 -2.76 14.64 -0.53
C ILE A 64 -3.12 15.93 -1.24
N HIS A 65 -4.28 15.92 -1.90
CA HIS A 65 -4.83 17.07 -2.60
C HIS A 65 -6.36 17.12 -2.41
N PRO A 66 -6.85 17.34 -1.18
CA PRO A 66 -8.28 17.23 -0.87
C PRO A 66 -9.15 18.24 -1.61
N ALA A 67 -8.57 19.33 -2.12
CA ALA A 67 -9.30 20.33 -2.89
C ALA A 67 -9.69 19.89 -4.31
N ALA A 68 -9.09 18.82 -4.84
CA ALA A 68 -9.36 18.37 -6.21
C ALA A 68 -10.82 17.98 -6.47
N GLU A 69 -11.55 17.55 -5.43
CA GLU A 69 -12.97 17.20 -5.54
C GLU A 69 -13.92 18.39 -5.43
N ASN A 70 -13.45 19.54 -4.97
CA ASN A 70 -14.26 20.75 -4.77
C ASN A 70 -13.88 21.87 -5.74
N MET A 71 -13.87 21.61 -7.05
CA MET A 71 -13.60 22.65 -8.06
C MET A 71 -14.54 23.86 -7.98
N ALA A 72 -15.72 23.72 -7.37
CA ALA A 72 -16.67 24.81 -7.16
C ALA A 72 -16.32 25.77 -6.00
N LYS A 73 -15.43 25.35 -5.07
CA LYS A 73 -15.01 26.18 -3.91
C LYS A 73 -13.54 26.57 -4.02
N ARG A 74 -13.20 27.32 -5.05
CA ARG A 74 -11.82 27.72 -5.40
C ARG A 74 -11.05 28.52 -4.34
N HIS A 75 -11.66 28.92 -3.23
CA HIS A 75 -11.04 29.88 -2.30
C HIS A 75 -10.67 29.34 -0.91
N LEU A 76 -10.98 28.08 -0.59
CA LEU A 76 -10.72 27.48 0.73
C LEU A 76 -10.17 26.05 0.65
N GLY A 77 -9.48 25.71 -0.43
CA GLY A 77 -8.91 24.35 -0.59
C GLY A 77 -7.71 24.13 0.31
N THR A 78 -7.68 23.00 1.01
CA THR A 78 -6.48 22.54 1.68
C THR A 78 -5.34 22.43 0.66
N PRO A 79 -4.18 23.03 0.92
CA PRO A 79 -3.07 23.00 -0.04
C PRO A 79 -2.59 21.55 -0.24
N ARG A 80 -2.06 21.28 -1.43
CA ARG A 80 -1.36 20.02 -1.70
C ARG A 80 -0.23 19.85 -0.70
N ARG A 81 -0.12 18.67 -0.13
CA ARG A 81 0.99 18.27 0.73
C ARG A 81 1.65 17.02 0.15
N ASP A 82 2.97 17.06 0.11
CA ASP A 82 3.80 15.94 -0.35
C ASP A 82 4.82 15.59 0.72
N THR A 83 5.02 14.30 0.94
CA THR A 83 6.12 13.79 1.77
C THR A 83 6.92 12.75 0.99
N THR A 84 8.20 12.67 1.31
CA THR A 84 9.09 11.64 0.75
C THR A 84 9.95 11.08 1.85
N ASP A 85 9.84 9.79 2.10
CA ASP A 85 10.53 9.09 3.17
C ASP A 85 11.30 7.88 2.62
N VAL A 86 12.41 7.54 3.27
CA VAL A 86 13.13 6.29 3.01
C VAL A 86 12.48 5.17 3.82
N VAL A 87 12.10 4.09 3.13
CA VAL A 87 11.53 2.90 3.76
C VAL A 87 12.66 1.94 4.14
N GLY A 88 12.79 1.68 5.43
CA GLY A 88 13.88 0.86 5.96
C GLY A 88 15.22 1.59 5.94
N LYS A 89 16.20 1.00 5.29
CA LYS A 89 17.59 1.51 5.28
C LYS A 89 18.05 1.84 3.85
N GLU A 90 18.86 2.88 3.73
CA GLU A 90 19.66 3.11 2.54
C GLU A 90 20.89 2.17 2.57
N LEU A 91 21.17 1.50 1.45
CA LEU A 91 22.35 0.63 1.31
C LEU A 91 23.44 1.31 0.50
N LEU A 92 24.65 1.27 1.01
CA LEU A 92 25.86 1.61 0.28
C LEU A 92 26.32 0.37 -0.51
N LEU A 93 26.11 0.37 -1.82
CA LEU A 93 26.49 -0.75 -2.68
C LEU A 93 27.95 -0.69 -3.10
N TYR A 94 28.47 0.50 -3.34
CA TYR A 94 29.84 0.71 -3.77
C TYR A 94 30.39 2.03 -3.26
N ARG A 95 31.68 2.03 -2.94
CA ARG A 95 32.51 3.21 -2.70
C ARG A 95 33.87 2.95 -3.25
N CYS A 96 34.44 3.93 -3.96
CA CYS A 96 35.81 3.85 -4.47
C CYS A 96 36.85 3.74 -3.33
N ALA A 97 38.04 3.27 -3.63
CA ALA A 97 39.09 3.10 -2.64
C ALA A 97 39.46 4.44 -1.99
N THR A 98 39.83 4.37 -0.69
CA THR A 98 40.23 5.54 0.09
C THR A 98 41.42 6.26 -0.58
N GLY A 99 41.30 7.58 -0.74
CA GLY A 99 42.32 8.41 -1.40
C GLY A 99 42.16 8.55 -2.90
N ARG A 100 41.09 7.97 -3.49
CA ARG A 100 40.74 8.19 -4.90
C ARG A 100 39.43 8.98 -4.99
N ASP A 101 39.36 9.93 -5.90
CA ASP A 101 38.12 10.72 -6.13
C ASP A 101 37.06 9.91 -6.88
N ALA A 102 37.50 8.97 -7.73
CA ALA A 102 36.63 8.04 -8.46
C ALA A 102 37.46 6.90 -9.07
N GLU A 103 36.80 5.82 -9.45
CA GLU A 103 37.38 4.72 -10.24
C GLU A 103 36.75 4.65 -11.64
N GLN A 104 37.57 4.34 -12.63
CA GLN A 104 37.14 4.22 -14.03
C GLN A 104 36.48 2.86 -14.24
N VAL A 105 35.18 2.83 -14.35
CA VAL A 105 34.33 1.62 -14.41
C VAL A 105 33.90 1.38 -15.86
N VAL A 106 34.04 0.16 -16.34
CA VAL A 106 33.51 -0.31 -17.62
C VAL A 106 32.21 -1.06 -17.44
N ALA A 107 32.12 -1.88 -16.39
CA ALA A 107 30.92 -2.60 -16.02
C ALA A 107 30.87 -2.78 -14.51
N MET A 108 29.66 -2.67 -13.94
CA MET A 108 29.44 -2.89 -12.52
C MET A 108 28.10 -3.57 -12.33
N ASP A 109 28.11 -4.74 -11.64
CA ASP A 109 26.94 -5.50 -11.24
C ASP A 109 26.96 -5.61 -9.72
N LEU A 110 26.00 -4.94 -9.06
CA LEU A 110 25.92 -4.82 -7.62
C LEU A 110 24.63 -5.46 -7.12
N PRO A 111 24.68 -6.70 -6.64
CA PRO A 111 23.50 -7.33 -6.03
C PRO A 111 23.12 -6.65 -4.72
N PHE A 112 21.83 -6.61 -4.39
CA PHE A 112 21.31 -6.00 -3.19
C PHE A 112 20.07 -6.73 -2.66
N ILE A 113 19.85 -6.59 -1.36
CA ILE A 113 18.61 -6.96 -0.68
C ILE A 113 18.21 -5.80 0.25
N LEU A 114 16.97 -5.30 0.08
CA LEU A 114 16.35 -4.30 0.92
C LEU A 114 15.16 -4.93 1.65
N PHE A 115 15.29 -5.15 2.96
CA PHE A 115 14.18 -5.66 3.76
C PHE A 115 13.12 -4.59 3.98
N ILE A 116 11.87 -4.97 3.78
CA ILE A 116 10.72 -4.10 4.06
C ILE A 116 10.42 -4.18 5.57
N PRO A 117 10.30 -3.04 6.27
CA PRO A 117 10.02 -3.01 7.68
C PRO A 117 8.71 -3.70 8.04
N PHE A 118 8.68 -4.33 9.22
CA PHE A 118 7.50 -4.99 9.79
C PHE A 118 7.18 -4.51 11.23
N GLY A 119 7.80 -3.42 11.67
CA GLY A 119 7.55 -2.79 12.95
C GLY A 119 6.14 -2.23 13.07
N ARG A 120 5.60 -2.20 14.29
CA ARG A 120 4.22 -1.77 14.59
C ARG A 120 4.20 -0.55 15.48
N GLY A 121 3.20 0.29 15.28
CA GLY A 121 2.83 1.30 16.27
C GLY A 121 3.73 2.53 16.31
N GLN A 122 4.34 2.82 17.45
CA GLN A 122 5.08 4.06 17.75
C GLN A 122 6.52 4.11 17.23
N GLU A 123 6.94 3.13 16.43
CA GLU A 123 8.28 3.14 15.86
C GLU A 123 8.48 4.30 14.88
N GLU A 124 9.74 4.61 14.60
CA GLU A 124 10.11 5.58 13.57
C GLU A 124 9.44 5.24 12.22
N ILE A 125 9.06 6.27 11.47
CA ILE A 125 8.30 6.14 10.20
C ILE A 125 8.94 5.14 9.23
N ASN A 126 10.27 5.13 9.15
CA ASN A 126 11.03 4.24 8.28
C ASN A 126 11.06 2.77 8.76
N ARG A 127 10.64 2.49 9.99
CA ARG A 127 10.55 1.14 10.58
C ARG A 127 9.13 0.58 10.65
N ARG A 128 8.13 1.42 10.46
CA ARG A 128 6.72 0.98 10.42
C ARG A 128 6.46 0.13 9.18
N ILE A 129 5.47 -0.75 9.25
CA ILE A 129 4.96 -1.44 8.05
C ILE A 129 4.50 -0.37 7.06
N PRO A 130 5.09 -0.30 5.85
CA PRO A 130 4.71 0.70 4.87
C PRO A 130 3.25 0.48 4.40
N PRO A 131 2.46 1.54 4.18
CA PRO A 131 1.12 1.42 3.59
C PRO A 131 1.21 0.81 2.19
N ALA A 132 0.13 0.23 1.71
CA ALA A 132 0.07 -0.23 0.32
C ALA A 132 0.07 0.94 -0.65
N SER A 133 0.56 0.71 -1.87
CA SER A 133 0.39 1.65 -2.98
C SER A 133 -1.09 1.92 -3.22
N LEU A 134 -1.44 3.18 -3.34
CA LEU A 134 -2.83 3.62 -3.53
C LEU A 134 -2.87 4.90 -4.35
N GLN A 135 -3.85 5.00 -5.22
CA GLN A 135 -4.21 6.24 -5.90
C GLN A 135 -5.72 6.41 -5.85
N LEU A 136 -6.20 7.38 -5.08
CA LEU A 136 -7.62 7.74 -5.08
C LEU A 136 -8.00 8.50 -6.35
N PRO A 137 -9.29 8.45 -6.75
CA PRO A 137 -9.80 9.23 -7.87
C PRO A 137 -9.42 10.71 -7.74
N SER A 138 -9.14 11.35 -8.87
CA SER A 138 -8.68 12.75 -8.93
C SER A 138 -7.38 13.03 -8.14
N ARG A 139 -6.63 12.00 -7.79
CA ARG A 139 -5.38 12.09 -7.01
C ARG A 139 -5.55 12.84 -5.69
N THR A 140 -6.68 12.69 -5.05
CA THR A 140 -6.96 13.35 -3.76
C THR A 140 -6.09 12.80 -2.63
N ALA A 141 -5.70 11.53 -2.70
CA ALA A 141 -4.64 10.91 -1.89
C ALA A 141 -3.90 9.87 -2.74
N GLU A 142 -2.59 9.81 -2.58
CA GLU A 142 -1.72 8.95 -3.38
C GLU A 142 -0.53 8.48 -2.55
N THR A 143 -0.20 7.20 -2.66
CA THR A 143 1.03 6.60 -2.11
C THR A 143 1.66 5.73 -3.18
N TYR A 144 2.91 5.99 -3.50
CA TYR A 144 3.69 5.16 -4.41
C TYR A 144 5.13 5.01 -3.96
N TYR A 145 5.80 4.01 -4.48
CA TYR A 145 7.16 3.62 -4.12
C TYR A 145 8.06 3.62 -5.33
N GLU A 146 9.28 4.07 -5.09
CA GLU A 146 10.35 4.08 -6.09
C GLU A 146 11.62 3.50 -5.47
N LEU A 147 12.25 2.57 -6.18
CA LEU A 147 13.61 2.15 -5.89
C LEU A 147 14.55 3.19 -6.48
N VAL A 148 15.25 3.91 -5.63
CA VAL A 148 16.11 5.02 -6.04
C VAL A 148 17.58 4.60 -5.95
N VAL A 149 18.23 4.58 -7.09
CA VAL A 149 19.67 4.37 -7.21
C VAL A 149 20.36 5.73 -7.36
N THR A 150 21.25 6.06 -6.44
CA THR A 150 22.08 7.27 -6.49
C THR A 150 23.48 6.88 -6.90
N VAL A 151 23.93 7.39 -8.04
CA VAL A 151 25.29 7.19 -8.58
C VAL A 151 26.02 8.52 -8.54
N GLN A 152 27.16 8.54 -7.85
CA GLN A 152 28.06 9.70 -7.85
C GLN A 152 29.15 9.46 -8.87
N GLN A 153 29.23 10.38 -9.83
CA GLN A 153 30.25 10.40 -10.88
C GLN A 153 31.31 11.46 -10.57
N GLY A 154 32.54 11.00 -10.39
CA GLY A 154 33.58 11.90 -9.90
C GLY A 154 33.36 12.38 -8.46
N PRO A 155 33.96 13.54 -8.08
CA PRO A 155 33.94 13.98 -6.68
C PRO A 155 32.59 14.54 -6.18
N SER A 156 31.75 15.09 -7.07
CA SER A 156 30.56 15.86 -6.65
C SER A 156 29.29 15.65 -7.44
N ILE A 157 29.34 15.09 -8.64
CA ILE A 157 28.18 14.98 -9.53
C ILE A 157 27.35 13.77 -9.12
N GLN A 158 26.15 13.99 -8.63
CA GLN A 158 25.21 12.92 -8.26
C GLN A 158 24.03 12.85 -9.21
N HIS A 159 23.75 11.66 -9.69
CA HIS A 159 22.57 11.34 -10.50
C HIS A 159 21.68 10.37 -9.77
N ARG A 160 20.37 10.60 -9.83
CA ARG A 160 19.36 9.73 -9.23
C ARG A 160 18.52 9.08 -10.32
N TYR A 161 18.37 7.77 -10.20
CA TYR A 161 17.56 6.94 -11.10
C TYR A 161 16.46 6.30 -10.30
N ALA A 162 15.20 6.51 -10.68
CA ALA A 162 14.03 6.03 -9.99
C ALA A 162 13.35 4.92 -10.78
N PHE A 163 13.02 3.82 -10.11
CA PHE A 163 12.35 2.65 -10.68
C PHE A 163 11.09 2.37 -9.85
N PRO A 164 9.90 2.33 -10.47
CA PRO A 164 8.65 2.10 -9.76
C PRO A 164 8.57 0.70 -9.17
N VAL A 165 8.10 0.61 -7.93
CA VAL A 165 7.85 -0.66 -7.24
C VAL A 165 6.46 -0.61 -6.62
N PRO A 166 5.42 -1.22 -7.21
CA PRO A 166 4.11 -1.30 -6.59
C PRO A 166 4.20 -2.18 -5.34
N LEU A 167 3.69 -1.69 -4.22
CA LEU A 167 3.71 -2.37 -2.94
C LEU A 167 2.28 -2.65 -2.49
N GLN A 168 1.96 -3.93 -2.25
CA GLN A 168 0.69 -4.35 -1.67
C GLN A 168 0.88 -4.76 -0.21
N ARG A 169 -0.21 -4.84 0.55
CA ARG A 169 -0.22 -5.34 1.94
C ARG A 169 -1.15 -6.53 2.05
N TYR A 170 -0.70 -7.54 2.81
CA TYR A 170 -1.38 -8.81 2.94
C TYR A 170 -1.81 -9.14 4.37
N ASP A 171 -1.53 -8.26 5.34
CA ASP A 171 -1.93 -8.43 6.74
C ASP A 171 -3.43 -8.21 7.02
N THR A 172 -4.19 -7.76 6.01
CA THR A 172 -5.63 -7.50 6.12
C THR A 172 -6.51 -8.53 5.40
N LEU A 173 -5.93 -9.63 4.91
CA LEU A 173 -6.67 -10.64 4.16
C LEU A 173 -7.85 -11.20 4.96
N SER A 174 -9.02 -11.28 4.33
CA SER A 174 -10.26 -11.74 4.95
C SER A 174 -10.23 -13.20 5.39
N THR A 175 -9.26 -13.98 4.91
CA THR A 175 -9.05 -15.40 5.24
C THR A 175 -8.31 -15.63 6.54
N PHE A 176 -7.64 -14.62 7.11
CA PHE A 176 -6.99 -14.80 8.41
C PHE A 176 -8.00 -15.04 9.52
N GLY A 177 -7.71 -16.02 10.37
CA GLY A 177 -8.61 -16.45 11.45
C GLY A 177 -9.01 -15.34 12.42
N MET A 178 -8.19 -14.30 12.57
CA MET A 178 -8.53 -13.14 13.38
C MET A 178 -9.75 -12.37 12.83
N TYR A 179 -9.95 -12.35 11.51
CA TYR A 179 -11.06 -11.66 10.84
C TYR A 179 -12.31 -12.53 10.68
N ASN A 180 -12.19 -13.85 10.82
CA ASN A 180 -13.28 -14.82 10.73
C ASN A 180 -13.94 -15.10 12.08
N ARG A 181 -13.71 -14.25 13.09
CA ARG A 181 -14.40 -14.34 14.39
C ARG A 181 -15.66 -13.50 14.36
N PRO A 182 -16.78 -14.01 14.88
CA PRO A 182 -17.99 -13.22 15.00
C PRO A 182 -17.76 -11.98 15.88
N GLU A 183 -18.20 -10.83 15.40
CA GLU A 183 -18.19 -9.56 16.13
C GLU A 183 -19.60 -9.23 16.58
N HIS A 184 -19.74 -8.85 17.86
CA HIS A 184 -21.00 -8.44 18.45
C HIS A 184 -20.90 -7.03 19.00
N LYS A 185 -21.87 -6.20 18.67
CA LYS A 185 -21.96 -4.84 19.20
C LYS A 185 -23.37 -4.49 19.58
N VAL A 186 -23.50 -3.69 20.62
CA VAL A 186 -24.80 -3.27 21.18
C VAL A 186 -24.81 -1.75 21.35
N ALA A 187 -25.94 -1.12 21.00
CA ALA A 187 -26.23 0.28 21.29
C ALA A 187 -27.62 0.41 21.88
N THR A 188 -27.81 1.37 22.76
CA THR A 188 -29.10 1.65 23.40
C THR A 188 -29.49 3.09 23.13
N THR A 189 -30.81 3.34 23.13
CA THR A 189 -31.35 4.70 23.10
C THR A 189 -32.40 4.86 24.20
N ASP A 190 -32.36 5.98 24.94
CA ASP A 190 -33.30 6.33 26.01
C ASP A 190 -33.55 5.18 27.01
N ASN A 191 -32.68 4.18 27.06
CA ASN A 191 -32.83 2.92 27.81
C ASN A 191 -34.16 2.16 27.51
N ILE A 192 -34.85 2.46 26.40
CA ILE A 192 -36.14 1.83 26.05
C ILE A 192 -35.94 0.65 25.12
N VAL A 193 -35.05 0.81 24.10
CA VAL A 193 -34.77 -0.21 23.11
C VAL A 193 -33.26 -0.39 22.95
N THR A 194 -32.83 -1.63 22.77
CA THR A 194 -31.46 -2.01 22.53
C THR A 194 -31.35 -2.53 21.11
N LEU A 195 -30.37 -2.02 20.34
CA LEU A 195 -29.97 -2.51 19.03
C LEU A 195 -28.70 -3.35 19.20
N GLY A 196 -28.79 -4.64 18.97
CA GLY A 196 -27.66 -5.55 18.87
C GLY A 196 -27.39 -5.94 17.43
N ILE A 197 -26.13 -6.04 17.07
CA ILE A 197 -25.69 -6.58 15.77
C ILE A 197 -24.68 -7.70 15.97
N SER A 198 -24.66 -8.63 15.03
CA SER A 198 -23.63 -9.66 14.92
C SER A 198 -23.17 -9.76 13.47
N LEU A 199 -21.85 -9.78 13.30
CA LEU A 199 -21.17 -9.99 12.02
C LEU A 199 -20.44 -11.32 12.08
N PRO A 200 -20.58 -12.22 11.08
CA PRO A 200 -19.84 -13.49 11.07
C PRO A 200 -18.33 -13.27 10.84
N ARG A 201 -17.95 -12.22 10.16
CA ARG A 201 -16.59 -11.77 9.95
C ARG A 201 -16.55 -10.25 9.82
N TRP A 202 -15.38 -9.65 9.91
CA TRP A 202 -15.22 -8.19 9.88
C TRP A 202 -14.11 -7.69 8.93
N SER A 203 -13.56 -8.58 8.08
CA SER A 203 -12.76 -8.21 6.91
C SER A 203 -13.44 -8.68 5.63
N TYR A 204 -13.47 -7.80 4.63
CA TYR A 204 -14.14 -8.00 3.35
C TYR A 204 -13.29 -7.45 2.23
N GLY A 205 -13.45 -8.00 1.04
CA GLY A 205 -12.85 -7.50 -0.21
C GLY A 205 -13.89 -6.97 -1.20
N PRO A 206 -13.45 -6.54 -2.38
CA PRO A 206 -14.34 -6.15 -3.48
C PRO A 206 -15.36 -7.23 -3.78
N MET A 207 -16.63 -6.84 -4.01
CA MET A 207 -17.76 -7.73 -4.32
C MET A 207 -18.14 -8.73 -3.22
N ASP A 208 -17.49 -8.71 -2.05
CA ASP A 208 -17.85 -9.59 -0.95
C ASP A 208 -19.25 -9.28 -0.40
N PRO A 209 -20.08 -10.31 -0.13
CA PRO A 209 -21.34 -10.13 0.56
C PRO A 209 -21.10 -9.89 2.06
N ILE A 210 -21.72 -8.85 2.59
CA ILE A 210 -21.69 -8.49 4.01
C ILE A 210 -23.08 -8.78 4.58
N THR A 211 -23.17 -9.77 5.47
CA THR A 211 -24.42 -10.11 6.16
C THR A 211 -24.34 -9.63 7.61
N VAL A 212 -25.37 -8.91 8.03
CA VAL A 212 -25.50 -8.38 9.40
C VAL A 212 -26.75 -8.99 10.04
N TYR A 213 -26.57 -9.68 11.16
CA TYR A 213 -27.67 -10.12 11.99
C TYR A 213 -28.03 -8.99 12.97
N ILE A 214 -29.28 -8.59 12.99
CA ILE A 214 -29.78 -7.43 13.73
C ILE A 214 -30.85 -7.88 14.70
N LYS A 215 -30.72 -7.46 15.96
CA LYS A 215 -31.73 -7.70 17.01
C LYS A 215 -32.10 -6.37 17.66
N LEU A 216 -33.38 -6.02 17.61
CA LEU A 216 -33.96 -4.95 18.41
C LEU A 216 -34.69 -5.58 19.60
N ALA A 217 -34.26 -5.28 20.80
CA ALA A 217 -34.83 -5.84 22.01
C ALA A 217 -35.42 -4.71 22.90
N PRO A 218 -36.62 -4.90 23.46
CA PRO A 218 -37.14 -3.99 24.48
C PRO A 218 -36.31 -4.10 25.75
N ASN A 219 -36.11 -3.00 26.45
CA ASN A 219 -35.56 -3.04 27.81
C ASN A 219 -36.65 -3.43 28.80
N LEU A 220 -36.39 -4.49 29.55
CA LEU A 220 -37.34 -5.06 30.49
C LEU A 220 -37.75 -4.07 31.58
N ASP A 221 -36.86 -3.21 32.04
CA ASP A 221 -37.13 -2.20 33.06
C ASP A 221 -38.10 -1.10 32.59
N TRP A 222 -38.22 -0.92 31.27
CA TRP A 222 -39.04 0.10 30.63
C TRP A 222 -40.13 -0.50 29.70
N MET A 223 -40.56 -1.71 29.96
CA MET A 223 -41.47 -2.47 29.10
C MET A 223 -42.76 -1.71 28.73
N ALA A 224 -43.34 -0.96 29.66
CA ALA A 224 -44.52 -0.15 29.39
C ALA A 224 -44.32 0.93 28.31
N LYS A 225 -43.12 1.48 28.22
CA LYS A 225 -42.74 2.41 27.16
C LYS A 225 -42.33 1.66 25.88
N ALA A 226 -41.60 0.56 26.01
CA ALA A 226 -41.13 -0.25 24.89
C ALA A 226 -42.28 -0.83 24.04
N ARG A 227 -43.38 -1.23 24.66
CA ARG A 227 -44.63 -1.69 23.99
C ARG A 227 -45.26 -0.64 23.07
N LYS A 228 -44.96 0.65 23.24
CA LYS A 228 -45.48 1.74 22.42
C LYS A 228 -44.60 2.01 21.21
N VAL A 229 -43.40 1.43 21.18
CA VAL A 229 -42.42 1.65 20.12
C VAL A 229 -42.84 0.88 18.86
N THR A 230 -42.80 1.56 17.73
CA THR A 230 -42.95 0.96 16.41
C THR A 230 -41.64 1.06 15.66
N VAL A 231 -41.16 -0.04 15.14
CA VAL A 231 -39.99 -0.09 14.24
C VAL A 231 -40.47 0.29 12.86
N GLN A 232 -40.07 1.46 12.36
CA GLN A 232 -40.48 1.94 11.04
C GLN A 232 -39.64 1.31 9.94
N LYS A 233 -38.33 1.44 10.03
CA LYS A 233 -37.39 0.88 9.08
C LYS A 233 -36.02 0.70 9.68
N ILE A 234 -35.26 -0.21 9.09
CA ILE A 234 -33.85 -0.41 9.39
C ILE A 234 -33.05 -0.10 8.12
N THR A 235 -31.99 0.66 8.26
CA THR A 235 -31.07 1.03 7.18
C THR A 235 -29.70 0.48 7.50
N LEU A 236 -29.11 -0.23 6.55
CA LEU A 236 -27.71 -0.67 6.53
C LEU A 236 -26.96 0.13 5.46
N ALA A 237 -25.82 0.70 5.80
CA ALA A 237 -24.99 1.45 4.87
C ALA A 237 -23.52 1.09 5.07
N ILE A 238 -22.76 1.16 3.98
CA ILE A 238 -21.29 1.11 3.98
C ILE A 238 -20.79 2.54 3.82
N GLU A 239 -19.96 2.98 4.75
CA GLU A 239 -19.35 4.31 4.75
C GLU A 239 -17.83 4.17 4.69
N GLU A 240 -17.20 4.93 3.80
CA GLU A 240 -15.76 5.17 3.73
C GLU A 240 -15.47 6.50 4.41
N GLU A 241 -14.60 6.50 5.40
CA GLU A 241 -14.10 7.72 6.04
C GLU A 241 -12.65 7.93 5.65
N ILE A 242 -12.38 9.04 4.96
CA ILE A 242 -11.02 9.45 4.59
C ILE A 242 -10.63 10.59 5.52
N THR A 243 -9.58 10.40 6.30
CA THR A 243 -8.98 11.46 7.12
C THR A 243 -7.74 11.95 6.39
N TYR A 244 -7.77 13.18 5.91
CA TYR A 244 -6.61 13.86 5.34
C TYR A 244 -5.80 14.55 6.42
N ASN A 245 -4.48 14.67 6.20
CA ASN A 245 -3.55 15.21 7.17
C ASN A 245 -3.59 14.45 8.51
N HIS A 246 -3.59 13.11 8.41
CA HIS A 246 -3.88 12.20 9.53
C HIS A 246 -2.98 12.40 10.75
N GLU A 247 -1.67 12.54 10.55
CA GLU A 247 -0.70 12.79 11.64
C GLU A 247 -0.35 14.30 11.77
N GLY A 248 -1.09 15.19 11.11
CA GLY A 248 -0.86 16.63 11.18
C GLY A 248 -1.74 17.35 12.21
N ASP A 249 -1.49 18.65 12.39
CA ASP A 249 -2.14 19.46 13.41
C ASP A 249 -3.65 19.64 13.22
N GLU A 250 -4.14 19.61 11.95
CA GLU A 250 -5.54 19.81 11.61
C GLU A 250 -6.05 18.72 10.66
N PRO A 251 -6.36 17.51 11.17
CA PRO A 251 -6.91 16.46 10.34
C PRO A 251 -8.34 16.80 9.86
N THR A 252 -8.59 16.66 8.57
CA THR A 252 -9.92 16.86 7.97
C THR A 252 -10.53 15.52 7.56
N LYS A 253 -11.83 15.34 7.83
CA LYS A 253 -12.53 14.10 7.55
C LYS A 253 -13.53 14.26 6.43
N LYS A 254 -13.55 13.30 5.52
CA LYS A 254 -14.56 13.15 4.50
C LYS A 254 -15.22 11.79 4.63
N VAL A 255 -16.55 11.77 4.67
CA VAL A 255 -17.34 10.54 4.73
C VAL A 255 -18.09 10.36 3.42
N ASN A 256 -17.81 9.26 2.74
CA ASN A 256 -18.49 8.87 1.51
C ASN A 256 -19.39 7.67 1.82
N ARG A 257 -20.69 7.78 1.50
CA ARG A 257 -21.59 6.63 1.57
C ARG A 257 -21.49 5.84 0.27
N LEU A 258 -20.89 4.65 0.34
CA LEU A 258 -20.63 3.81 -0.84
C LEU A 258 -21.88 3.07 -1.28
N GLN A 259 -22.63 2.52 -0.34
CA GLN A 259 -23.87 1.79 -0.59
C GLN A 259 -24.82 1.87 0.58
N LYS A 260 -26.13 1.71 0.30
CA LYS A 260 -27.19 1.76 1.29
C LYS A 260 -28.31 0.79 0.92
N TYR A 261 -28.80 0.05 1.90
CA TYR A 261 -29.99 -0.79 1.79
C TYR A 261 -30.95 -0.43 2.92
N THR A 262 -32.25 -0.37 2.64
CA THR A 262 -33.29 -0.02 3.64
C THR A 262 -34.40 -1.05 3.57
N GLN A 263 -34.74 -1.61 4.73
CA GLN A 263 -35.86 -2.50 4.92
C GLN A 263 -36.96 -1.75 5.68
N ASN A 264 -38.13 -1.59 5.06
CA ASN A 264 -39.33 -1.04 5.72
C ASN A 264 -40.00 -2.14 6.53
N ILE A 265 -40.38 -1.85 7.77
CA ILE A 265 -40.94 -2.83 8.72
C ILE A 265 -42.36 -2.43 9.13
N GLY A 266 -42.55 -1.24 9.72
CA GLY A 266 -43.89 -0.70 10.06
C GLY A 266 -44.62 -1.47 11.14
N MET A 267 -43.92 -2.17 12.05
CA MET A 267 -44.57 -2.99 13.10
C MET A 267 -44.21 -2.57 14.51
N LYS A 268 -45.11 -2.81 15.47
CA LYS A 268 -44.80 -2.64 16.89
C LYS A 268 -43.70 -3.58 17.32
N LEU A 269 -42.82 -3.09 18.21
CA LEU A 269 -41.73 -3.90 18.74
C LEU A 269 -42.31 -5.03 19.62
N PRO A 270 -42.06 -6.32 19.25
CA PRO A 270 -42.53 -7.46 20.07
C PRO A 270 -41.83 -7.50 21.43
N GLU A 271 -42.42 -8.08 22.43
CA GLU A 271 -41.79 -8.28 23.73
C GLU A 271 -40.58 -9.22 23.69
N SER A 272 -40.61 -10.17 22.78
CA SER A 272 -39.43 -11.05 22.48
C SER A 272 -38.31 -10.36 21.70
N GLY A 273 -38.57 -9.12 21.25
CA GLY A 273 -37.71 -8.39 20.33
C GLY A 273 -37.97 -8.72 18.87
N TYR A 274 -37.38 -7.92 17.98
CA TYR A 274 -37.45 -8.09 16.55
C TYR A 274 -36.06 -8.53 16.04
N VAL A 275 -36.00 -9.61 15.28
CA VAL A 275 -34.75 -10.15 14.71
C VAL A 275 -34.87 -10.17 13.19
N THR A 276 -33.84 -9.72 12.50
CA THR A 276 -33.72 -9.78 11.05
C THR A 276 -32.27 -9.95 10.63
N ASN A 277 -32.06 -10.34 9.39
CA ASN A 277 -30.75 -10.26 8.73
C ASN A 277 -30.85 -9.30 7.54
N MET A 278 -29.79 -8.55 7.31
CA MET A 278 -29.67 -7.67 6.16
C MET A 278 -28.37 -7.96 5.46
N GLY A 279 -28.44 -8.01 4.12
CA GLY A 279 -27.27 -8.22 3.26
C GLY A 279 -26.98 -6.98 2.42
N ILE A 280 -25.71 -6.70 2.21
CA ILE A 280 -25.21 -5.66 1.31
C ILE A 280 -23.92 -6.16 0.66
N ILE A 281 -23.70 -5.83 -0.60
CA ILE A 281 -22.47 -6.22 -1.30
C ILE A 281 -21.49 -5.05 -1.23
N PHE A 282 -20.23 -5.33 -0.87
CA PHE A 282 -19.20 -4.30 -0.92
C PHE A 282 -18.97 -3.89 -2.38
N PRO A 283 -19.17 -2.61 -2.76
CA PRO A 283 -19.07 -2.19 -4.15
C PRO A 283 -17.63 -2.30 -4.65
N HIS A 284 -17.47 -2.79 -5.86
CA HIS A 284 -16.22 -2.65 -6.60
C HIS A 284 -16.16 -1.23 -7.15
N LYS A 285 -15.15 -0.45 -6.81
CA LYS A 285 -14.95 0.87 -7.42
C LYS A 285 -14.52 0.66 -8.87
N ASP A 286 -15.35 1.13 -9.79
CA ASP A 286 -15.04 1.16 -11.21
C ASP A 286 -13.73 1.95 -11.43
N LEU A 287 -12.88 1.48 -12.32
CA LEU A 287 -11.61 2.12 -12.71
C LEU A 287 -11.82 3.47 -13.44
N ARG A 288 -13.00 4.03 -13.38
CA ARG A 288 -13.34 5.32 -13.96
C ARG A 288 -12.74 6.45 -13.11
N ASP A 289 -12.18 7.44 -13.79
CA ASP A 289 -11.80 8.70 -13.14
C ASP A 289 -13.06 9.45 -12.65
N ALA A 290 -12.84 10.59 -11.98
CA ALA A 290 -13.94 11.44 -11.49
C ALA A 290 -14.90 11.93 -12.60
N ASN A 291 -14.49 11.82 -13.87
CA ASN A 291 -15.28 12.18 -15.05
C ASN A 291 -15.93 10.96 -15.72
N GLY A 292 -15.82 9.79 -15.13
CA GLY A 292 -16.39 8.55 -15.67
C GLY A 292 -15.62 7.94 -16.85
N ILE A 293 -14.40 8.40 -17.14
CA ILE A 293 -13.59 7.95 -18.26
C ILE A 293 -12.64 6.84 -17.80
N ILE A 294 -12.74 5.68 -18.46
CA ILE A 294 -11.74 4.61 -18.30
C ILE A 294 -10.50 5.00 -19.10
N ARG A 295 -9.39 5.24 -18.41
CA ARG A 295 -8.09 5.49 -19.06
C ARG A 295 -7.57 4.20 -19.68
N ARG A 296 -7.91 3.96 -20.94
CA ARG A 296 -7.35 2.84 -21.71
C ARG A 296 -5.95 3.21 -22.19
N GLY A 297 -4.98 2.30 -21.99
CA GLY A 297 -3.70 2.28 -22.71
C GLY A 297 -2.56 3.15 -22.15
N GLN A 298 -2.75 3.86 -21.05
CA GLN A 298 -1.59 4.36 -20.29
C GLN A 298 -1.24 3.36 -19.21
N PRO A 299 0.02 2.92 -19.08
CA PRO A 299 0.43 2.26 -17.85
C PRO A 299 0.16 3.23 -16.72
N ALA A 300 -0.93 2.99 -15.95
CA ALA A 300 -1.17 3.72 -14.74
C ALA A 300 0.08 3.53 -13.87
N PHE A 301 0.76 4.59 -13.55
CA PHE A 301 1.87 4.55 -12.64
C PHE A 301 1.49 5.26 -11.36
N PRO A 302 1.62 4.56 -10.24
CA PRO A 302 1.88 3.11 -10.10
C PRO A 302 0.74 2.25 -10.65
N ASN A 303 1.10 1.07 -11.19
CA ASN A 303 0.19 0.18 -11.92
C ASN A 303 -0.58 -0.71 -10.92
N TYR A 304 -1.57 -0.16 -10.24
CA TYR A 304 -2.43 -0.88 -9.29
C TYR A 304 -3.89 -0.45 -9.48
N GLU A 305 -4.81 -1.34 -9.11
CA GLU A 305 -6.23 -1.09 -9.20
C GLU A 305 -6.68 0.03 -8.26
N VAL A 306 -7.55 0.93 -8.76
CA VAL A 306 -8.06 2.06 -7.99
C VAL A 306 -9.26 1.61 -7.15
N THR A 307 -9.05 0.67 -6.24
CA THR A 307 -10.01 0.35 -5.20
C THR A 307 -9.53 0.97 -3.89
N SER A 308 -10.42 1.66 -3.17
CA SER A 308 -10.07 2.06 -1.81
C SER A 308 -10.17 0.85 -0.89
N PHE A 309 -9.23 0.76 0.02
CA PHE A 309 -9.15 -0.27 1.05
C PHE A 309 -8.69 0.35 2.37
N THR A 310 -8.84 -0.39 3.46
CA THR A 310 -8.39 0.08 4.77
C THR A 310 -6.88 0.27 4.76
N THR A 311 -6.45 1.51 4.95
CA THR A 311 -5.03 1.85 4.98
C THR A 311 -4.75 3.03 5.91
N THR A 312 -3.55 3.05 6.47
CA THR A 312 -3.07 4.17 7.29
C THR A 312 -1.70 4.57 6.79
N SER A 313 -1.58 5.82 6.37
CA SER A 313 -0.35 6.46 5.97
C SER A 313 -0.09 7.70 6.83
N THR A 314 1.01 8.40 6.63
CA THR A 314 1.33 9.63 7.38
C THR A 314 0.37 10.76 7.03
N LEU A 315 0.09 10.95 5.74
CA LEU A 315 -0.74 12.06 5.28
C LEU A 315 -2.23 11.75 5.28
N TYR A 316 -2.63 10.49 5.21
CA TYR A 316 -4.05 10.14 5.18
C TYR A 316 -4.32 8.78 5.79
N LYS A 317 -5.59 8.58 6.20
CA LYS A 317 -6.12 7.32 6.70
C LYS A 317 -7.46 7.03 6.04
N ILE A 318 -7.70 5.78 5.65
CA ILE A 318 -8.96 5.32 5.08
C ILE A 318 -9.50 4.21 5.96
N GLU A 319 -10.69 4.44 6.50
CA GLU A 319 -11.42 3.51 7.36
C GLU A 319 -12.80 3.25 6.77
N PHE A 320 -13.32 2.06 7.04
CA PHE A 320 -14.66 1.68 6.59
C PHE A 320 -15.53 1.31 7.77
N TYR A 321 -16.81 1.63 7.64
CA TYR A 321 -17.78 1.39 8.68
C TYR A 321 -19.08 0.83 8.09
N LEU A 322 -19.68 -0.11 8.82
CA LEU A 322 -21.09 -0.45 8.65
C LEU A 322 -21.89 0.43 9.59
N THR A 323 -22.80 1.20 9.04
CA THR A 323 -23.72 2.05 9.79
C THR A 323 -25.11 1.45 9.72
N ILE A 324 -25.62 1.03 10.88
CA ILE A 324 -26.96 0.48 11.05
C ILE A 324 -27.80 1.52 11.76
N LYS A 325 -28.90 1.95 11.13
CA LYS A 325 -29.83 2.91 11.70
C LYS A 325 -31.22 2.28 11.78
N ALA A 326 -31.75 2.13 13.01
CA ALA A 326 -33.14 1.78 13.27
C ALA A 326 -33.97 3.06 13.52
N GLN A 327 -34.94 3.32 12.67
CA GLN A 327 -35.91 4.41 12.86
C GLN A 327 -37.11 3.90 13.64
N LEU A 328 -37.40 4.58 14.75
CA LEU A 328 -38.41 4.20 15.71
C LEU A 328 -39.44 5.32 15.87
N THR A 329 -40.67 4.96 16.22
CA THR A 329 -41.64 5.93 16.78
C THR A 329 -41.78 5.69 18.28
N SER A 330 -42.08 6.74 19.03
CA SER A 330 -42.19 6.71 20.51
C SER A 330 -40.89 6.36 21.24
N ALA A 331 -39.75 6.36 20.52
CA ALA A 331 -38.39 6.32 21.04
C ALA A 331 -37.49 7.04 20.06
N ARG A 332 -36.28 7.41 20.49
CA ARG A 332 -35.29 8.00 19.60
C ARG A 332 -34.71 6.95 18.62
N ASP A 333 -34.35 7.40 17.44
CA ASP A 333 -33.61 6.56 16.47
C ASP A 333 -32.32 6.05 17.08
N ILE A 334 -31.99 4.80 16.79
CA ILE A 334 -30.73 4.19 17.22
C ILE A 334 -29.81 4.11 16.00
N THR A 335 -28.59 4.60 16.16
CA THR A 335 -27.54 4.43 15.16
C THR A 335 -26.37 3.71 15.81
N LEU A 336 -25.91 2.66 15.14
CA LEU A 336 -24.73 1.90 15.52
C LEU A 336 -23.75 1.92 14.35
N ARG A 337 -22.49 2.25 14.64
CA ARG A 337 -21.41 2.30 13.68
C ARG A 337 -20.36 1.27 14.06
N GLN A 338 -20.13 0.29 13.19
CA GLN A 338 -19.19 -0.81 13.37
C GLN A 338 -18.04 -0.68 12.39
N PRO A 339 -16.78 -0.56 12.84
CA PRO A 339 -15.64 -0.58 11.96
C PRO A 339 -15.51 -1.95 11.31
N ILE A 340 -15.16 -1.95 10.02
CA ILE A 340 -14.82 -3.13 9.24
C ILE A 340 -13.50 -2.89 8.52
N VAL A 341 -12.79 -3.96 8.19
CA VAL A 341 -11.58 -3.91 7.39
C VAL A 341 -11.94 -4.24 5.94
N ILE A 342 -11.48 -3.40 5.02
CA ILE A 342 -11.56 -3.68 3.59
C ILE A 342 -10.15 -3.99 3.09
N CYS A 343 -9.97 -5.22 2.58
CA CYS A 343 -8.73 -5.64 1.93
C CYS A 343 -8.80 -5.38 0.41
N PRO A 344 -7.65 -5.29 -0.26
CA PRO A 344 -7.61 -5.02 -1.70
C PRO A 344 -8.06 -6.21 -2.56
N LEU A 345 -8.11 -7.42 -2.01
CA LEU A 345 -8.42 -8.67 -2.69
C LEU A 345 -9.80 -9.18 -2.26
N ASP A 346 -10.54 -9.79 -3.18
CA ASP A 346 -11.76 -10.51 -2.85
C ASP A 346 -11.46 -11.80 -2.05
N HIS A 347 -12.51 -12.44 -1.54
CA HIS A 347 -12.33 -13.61 -0.67
C HIS A 347 -11.68 -14.81 -1.38
N GLN A 348 -11.92 -14.98 -2.68
CA GLN A 348 -11.33 -16.08 -3.44
C GLN A 348 -9.83 -15.83 -3.67
N ALA A 349 -9.47 -14.62 -4.11
CA ALA A 349 -8.08 -14.22 -4.26
C ALA A 349 -7.33 -14.29 -2.92
N CYS A 350 -7.97 -13.92 -1.80
CA CYS A 350 -7.39 -14.09 -0.47
C CYS A 350 -7.07 -15.55 -0.12
N LYS A 351 -7.90 -16.51 -0.57
CA LYS A 351 -7.63 -17.95 -0.35
C LYS A 351 -6.47 -18.44 -1.19
N GLU A 352 -6.41 -18.02 -2.44
CA GLU A 352 -5.33 -18.40 -3.36
C GLU A 352 -3.97 -17.90 -2.85
N GLU A 353 -3.94 -16.70 -2.25
CA GLU A 353 -2.70 -16.16 -1.66
C GLU A 353 -2.24 -16.89 -0.40
N MET A 354 -3.14 -17.55 0.37
CA MET A 354 -2.76 -18.21 1.63
C MET A 354 -1.71 -19.30 1.44
N ASP A 355 -1.87 -20.16 0.43
CA ASP A 355 -0.92 -21.25 0.15
C ASP A 355 0.44 -20.69 -0.28
N ALA A 356 0.44 -19.64 -1.09
CA ALA A 356 1.64 -18.95 -1.54
C ALA A 356 2.36 -18.23 -0.37
N ILE A 357 1.61 -17.63 0.55
CA ILE A 357 2.14 -17.02 1.78
C ILE A 357 2.81 -18.07 2.66
N GLU A 358 2.17 -19.25 2.86
CA GLU A 358 2.75 -20.33 3.65
C GLU A 358 4.04 -20.84 3.02
N GLN A 359 4.08 -21.00 1.70
CA GLN A 359 5.29 -21.41 1.00
C GLN A 359 6.40 -20.35 1.14
N ALA A 360 6.08 -19.10 0.93
CA ALA A 360 7.04 -17.99 1.10
C ALA A 360 7.59 -17.91 2.54
N ALA A 361 6.77 -18.23 3.55
CA ALA A 361 7.24 -18.27 4.94
C ALA A 361 8.21 -19.43 5.19
N LYS A 362 7.97 -20.60 4.57
CA LYS A 362 8.92 -21.75 4.62
C LYS A 362 10.24 -21.38 3.95
N ASP A 363 10.19 -20.81 2.76
CA ASP A 363 11.38 -20.39 2.01
C ASP A 363 12.18 -19.31 2.77
N ALA A 364 11.48 -18.37 3.40
CA ALA A 364 12.09 -17.32 4.19
C ALA A 364 12.78 -17.82 5.47
N SER A 365 12.38 -18.96 6.00
CA SER A 365 12.96 -19.53 7.23
C SER A 365 14.46 -19.84 7.11
N SER A 366 14.97 -20.02 5.90
CA SER A 366 16.38 -20.26 5.60
C SER A 366 17.21 -18.98 5.43
N VAL A 367 16.58 -17.81 5.41
CA VAL A 367 17.24 -16.51 5.14
C VAL A 367 17.58 -15.83 6.47
N ASP A 368 18.87 -15.52 6.68
CA ASP A 368 19.30 -14.67 7.81
C ASP A 368 19.15 -13.18 7.43
N PRO A 369 18.25 -12.43 8.09
CA PRO A 369 18.04 -11.01 7.79
C PRO A 369 19.27 -10.14 8.08
N ASN A 370 20.14 -10.58 9.00
CA ASN A 370 21.35 -9.84 9.38
C ASN A 370 22.53 -10.10 8.44
N ASN A 371 22.53 -11.27 7.80
CA ASN A 371 23.61 -11.65 6.87
C ASN A 371 23.03 -12.40 5.66
N PRO A 372 22.24 -11.72 4.81
CA PRO A 372 21.65 -12.38 3.64
C PRO A 372 22.73 -12.78 2.65
N MET A 373 22.62 -13.98 2.11
CA MET A 373 23.50 -14.44 1.05
C MET A 373 23.24 -13.67 -0.24
N LEU A 374 24.21 -12.88 -0.66
CA LEU A 374 24.18 -12.15 -1.92
C LEU A 374 25.06 -12.84 -2.97
N PRO A 375 24.67 -12.81 -4.25
CA PRO A 375 25.58 -13.17 -5.34
C PRO A 375 26.87 -12.34 -5.30
N ALA A 376 27.93 -12.83 -5.92
CA ALA A 376 29.17 -12.09 -6.00
C ALA A 376 29.01 -10.78 -6.79
N ARG A 377 29.64 -9.72 -6.29
CA ARG A 377 29.72 -8.45 -7.01
C ARG A 377 30.67 -8.64 -8.21
N ASN A 378 30.31 -8.07 -9.35
CA ASN A 378 31.18 -8.02 -10.52
C ASN A 378 31.48 -6.55 -10.84
N ILE A 379 32.75 -6.16 -10.73
CA ILE A 379 33.19 -4.79 -11.00
C ILE A 379 34.38 -4.88 -11.93
N VAL A 380 34.22 -4.35 -13.14
CA VAL A 380 35.25 -4.32 -14.15
C VAL A 380 35.79 -2.91 -14.25
N LEU A 381 37.03 -2.73 -13.79
CA LEU A 381 37.75 -1.47 -13.87
C LEU A 381 38.53 -1.39 -15.20
N ALA A 382 38.63 -0.19 -15.72
CA ALA A 382 39.41 0.06 -16.93
C ALA A 382 40.92 -0.23 -16.76
N SER A 383 41.40 -0.25 -15.52
CA SER A 383 42.77 -0.56 -15.16
C SER A 383 43.05 -2.06 -15.03
N ASP A 384 42.05 -2.92 -15.07
CA ASP A 384 42.16 -4.36 -14.92
C ASP A 384 42.04 -5.08 -16.28
N PRO A 385 43.18 -5.42 -16.93
CA PRO A 385 43.14 -6.05 -18.23
C PRO A 385 42.57 -7.48 -18.23
N HIS A 386 42.65 -8.20 -17.08
CA HIS A 386 42.13 -9.55 -16.96
C HIS A 386 40.61 -9.55 -16.87
N ALA A 387 40.05 -8.68 -16.03
CA ALA A 387 38.61 -8.50 -15.96
C ALA A 387 38.04 -7.94 -17.27
N MET A 388 38.77 -7.11 -17.99
CA MET A 388 38.42 -6.63 -19.32
C MET A 388 38.34 -7.76 -20.35
N ALA A 389 39.29 -8.68 -20.32
CA ALA A 389 39.32 -9.84 -21.22
C ALA A 389 38.11 -10.77 -20.99
N THR A 390 37.64 -10.93 -19.76
CA THR A 390 36.41 -11.72 -19.45
C THR A 390 35.14 -11.12 -20.04
N LEU A 391 35.10 -9.82 -20.30
CA LEU A 391 34.03 -9.16 -21.04
C LEU A 391 34.21 -9.21 -22.56
N GLY A 392 35.20 -9.90 -23.04
CA GLY A 392 35.51 -9.93 -24.48
C GLY A 392 36.08 -8.61 -25.01
N ILE A 393 36.73 -7.81 -24.15
CA ILE A 393 37.32 -6.53 -24.52
C ILE A 393 38.85 -6.67 -24.50
N CYS A 394 39.48 -6.40 -25.61
CA CYS A 394 40.95 -6.32 -25.71
C CYS A 394 41.44 -4.90 -25.96
N THR A 395 42.68 -4.63 -25.61
CA THR A 395 43.31 -3.36 -25.91
C THR A 395 44.27 -3.56 -27.09
N VAL A 396 43.97 -2.95 -28.23
CA VAL A 396 44.80 -2.97 -29.41
C VAL A 396 45.30 -1.54 -29.69
N ARG A 397 46.61 -1.34 -29.66
CA ARG A 397 47.22 -0.01 -29.87
C ARG A 397 46.66 1.11 -28.98
N GLY A 398 46.31 0.81 -27.73
CA GLY A 398 45.74 1.77 -26.80
C GLY A 398 44.21 1.97 -26.93
N GLU A 399 43.59 1.38 -27.93
CA GLU A 399 42.11 1.40 -28.08
C GLU A 399 41.48 0.10 -27.59
N LYS A 400 40.36 0.21 -26.93
CA LYS A 400 39.55 -0.92 -26.44
C LYS A 400 38.66 -1.42 -27.58
N ARG A 401 38.78 -2.70 -27.93
CA ARG A 401 37.97 -3.33 -28.99
C ARG A 401 37.36 -4.63 -28.48
N PRO A 402 36.16 -5.03 -28.94
CA PRO A 402 35.63 -6.34 -28.64
C PRO A 402 36.58 -7.44 -29.17
N LEU A 403 36.68 -8.55 -28.45
CA LEU A 403 37.50 -9.71 -28.84
C LEU A 403 36.91 -10.47 -30.05
N ILE A 404 35.57 -10.32 -30.25
CA ILE A 404 34.82 -10.93 -31.36
C ILE A 404 34.11 -9.78 -32.07
N GLU A 405 34.41 -9.61 -33.35
CA GLU A 405 33.68 -8.71 -34.26
C GLU A 405 32.37 -9.34 -34.70
#